data_1bef47fba6e826a7565a146d073115af
#
_entry.id   1bef47fba6e826a7565a146d073115af
#
_cell.length_a   1.000
_cell.length_b   1.000
_cell.length_c   1.000
_cell.angle_alpha   90.00
_cell.angle_beta   90.00
_cell.angle_gamma   90.00
#
_symmetry.space_group_name_H-M   'P 1'
#
loop_
_entity.id
_entity.type
_entity.pdbx_description
1 polymer ?
#
loop_
_entity_poly.entity_id
_entity_poly.type
_entity_poly.pdbx_seq_one_letter_code
_entity_poly.pdbx_strand_id
1 'polypeptide(L)'
;DGRPVDSIQAGDEAIVILDRTPFYGESGGQVGDTGELHGLDIRFAVADTQKLAGQFHGHSGRLEAGVLRRGDTVSGSVDAARRAATVLNHSATHLLHGALRGLLGTHVAQKGSLVAPDRLRFDFSHFQPVTAEELAEIERRVNSEVRANHPVVIREMGMQEAMDAGAIALFGEKYGERVRVVAMGESVELCGGTHVGRTGEIGLFKLVSEGGVSAGVRRVEALTGQAALDHVAQEERRLREAAGLLGGTTADVADKLKALLERQKRLEREIELHKAKAASGATADLVERAVDIDGVKVVAARLEGLDAKALRDATDRLRQQLGSAVVVLAGASDGKVALVAGVSGTAMGRIKAGELVGFVAGRIGGKGGGRPDMAQGGGQDGPGLQAVLAEVPSWVGSKLSPG
;
A
#
# COMPACT_ATOMS: atom_id res chain seq x y z
N ASP A 1 -32.35 -5.59 22.98
CA ASP A 1 -33.31 -6.49 22.30
C ASP A 1 -34.29 -5.72 21.37
N GLY A 2 -34.20 -4.37 21.27
CA GLY A 2 -35.06 -3.54 20.42
C GLY A 2 -36.52 -3.42 20.92
N ARG A 3 -36.80 -3.75 22.17
CA ARG A 3 -38.14 -3.61 22.77
C ARG A 3 -38.25 -2.27 23.49
N PRO A 4 -39.43 -1.59 23.37
CA PRO A 4 -39.72 -0.40 24.18
C PRO A 4 -39.70 -0.71 25.67
N VAL A 5 -39.10 0.15 26.46
CA VAL A 5 -39.08 0.07 27.93
C VAL A 5 -39.50 1.43 28.50
N ASP A 6 -40.04 1.41 29.72
CA ASP A 6 -40.47 2.65 30.38
C ASP A 6 -39.34 3.37 31.14
N SER A 7 -38.23 2.66 31.41
CA SER A 7 -37.05 3.25 32.05
C SER A 7 -35.81 2.47 31.79
N ILE A 8 -34.64 3.15 31.86
CA ILE A 8 -33.29 2.58 31.86
C ILE A 8 -32.51 3.10 33.05
N GLN A 9 -31.49 2.35 33.50
CA GLN A 9 -30.64 2.71 34.63
C GLN A 9 -29.17 2.80 34.22
N ALA A 10 -28.35 3.40 35.08
CA ALA A 10 -26.93 3.55 34.83
C ALA A 10 -26.28 2.22 34.48
N GLY A 11 -25.56 2.21 33.36
CA GLY A 11 -24.95 1.02 32.75
C GLY A 11 -25.70 0.46 31.53
N ASP A 12 -26.99 0.79 31.37
CA ASP A 12 -27.79 0.30 30.26
C ASP A 12 -27.44 1.00 28.94
N GLU A 13 -27.43 0.22 27.84
CA GLU A 13 -27.40 0.73 26.47
C GLU A 13 -28.82 0.79 25.89
N ALA A 14 -29.15 1.91 25.25
CA ALA A 14 -30.49 2.12 24.72
C ALA A 14 -30.48 3.07 23.52
N ILE A 15 -31.64 3.15 22.85
CA ILE A 15 -31.95 4.17 21.87
C ILE A 15 -33.01 5.09 22.51
N VAL A 16 -32.66 6.34 22.70
CA VAL A 16 -33.55 7.37 23.24
C VAL A 16 -34.16 8.18 22.09
N ILE A 17 -35.49 8.33 22.09
CA ILE A 17 -36.21 9.13 21.12
C ILE A 17 -36.77 10.34 21.86
N LEU A 18 -36.51 11.56 21.34
CA LEU A 18 -36.96 12.83 21.89
C LEU A 18 -38.04 13.42 21.01
N ASP A 19 -38.91 14.27 21.59
CA ASP A 19 -39.90 15.09 20.88
C ASP A 19 -39.21 16.16 20.00
N ARG A 20 -38.10 16.72 20.48
CA ARG A 20 -37.24 17.68 19.80
C ARG A 20 -35.78 17.35 20.05
N THR A 21 -34.93 17.58 19.06
CA THR A 21 -33.50 17.29 19.19
C THR A 21 -32.63 18.28 18.41
N PRO A 22 -31.49 18.73 18.97
CA PRO A 22 -30.46 19.43 18.20
C PRO A 22 -29.53 18.50 17.40
N PHE A 23 -29.63 17.19 17.63
CA PHE A 23 -28.77 16.18 17.00
C PHE A 23 -29.19 15.94 15.55
N TYR A 24 -28.21 15.93 14.65
CA TYR A 24 -28.40 15.49 13.27
C TYR A 24 -28.46 13.96 13.23
N GLY A 25 -29.51 13.42 12.68
CA GLY A 25 -29.63 11.98 12.40
C GLY A 25 -28.97 11.63 11.07
N GLU A 26 -28.16 10.57 11.04
CA GLU A 26 -27.46 10.09 9.85
C GLU A 26 -28.37 10.08 8.61
N SER A 27 -27.92 10.76 7.56
CA SER A 27 -28.66 10.87 6.29
C SER A 27 -27.75 11.44 5.19
N GLY A 28 -27.99 11.11 3.92
CA GLY A 28 -27.30 11.70 2.77
C GLY A 28 -25.78 11.51 2.78
N GLY A 29 -25.29 10.51 3.49
CA GLY A 29 -23.85 10.25 3.66
C GLY A 29 -23.17 11.00 4.81
N GLN A 30 -23.85 11.97 5.44
CA GLN A 30 -23.34 12.60 6.67
C GLN A 30 -23.66 11.72 7.88
N VAL A 31 -22.63 11.40 8.68
CA VAL A 31 -22.76 10.63 9.93
C VAL A 31 -23.63 11.36 10.95
N GLY A 32 -24.27 10.59 11.84
CA GLY A 32 -25.03 11.12 12.95
C GLY A 32 -24.17 11.88 13.98
N ASP A 33 -24.80 12.78 14.70
CA ASP A 33 -24.13 13.48 15.79
C ASP A 33 -23.96 12.59 17.01
N THR A 34 -22.92 12.91 17.75
CA THR A 34 -22.66 12.41 19.10
C THR A 34 -22.77 13.54 20.13
N GLY A 35 -22.83 13.19 21.40
CA GLY A 35 -22.92 14.17 22.47
C GLY A 35 -23.53 13.60 23.74
N GLU A 36 -24.29 14.37 24.46
CA GLU A 36 -24.87 13.95 25.74
C GLU A 36 -26.29 14.45 25.93
N LEU A 37 -27.13 13.67 26.61
CA LEU A 37 -28.42 14.12 27.15
C LEU A 37 -28.28 14.24 28.66
N HIS A 38 -28.64 15.40 29.18
CA HIS A 38 -28.53 15.77 30.61
C HIS A 38 -29.90 16.01 31.20
N GLY A 39 -30.13 15.52 32.42
CA GLY A 39 -31.25 15.83 33.27
C GLY A 39 -30.82 16.00 34.72
N LEU A 40 -31.76 16.12 35.63
CA LEU A 40 -31.45 16.08 37.07
C LEU A 40 -30.94 14.66 37.40
N ASP A 41 -29.65 14.57 37.79
CA ASP A 41 -28.95 13.29 38.05
C ASP A 41 -28.89 12.33 36.87
N ILE A 42 -29.25 12.75 35.64
CA ILE A 42 -29.23 11.95 34.41
C ILE A 42 -28.08 12.38 33.54
N ARG A 43 -27.26 11.42 33.11
CA ARG A 43 -26.27 11.61 32.05
C ARG A 43 -26.29 10.42 31.10
N PHE A 44 -26.73 10.65 29.86
CA PHE A 44 -26.77 9.66 28.80
C PHE A 44 -25.80 10.08 27.69
N ALA A 45 -24.76 9.29 27.48
CA ALA A 45 -23.77 9.51 26.42
C ALA A 45 -24.34 9.00 25.09
N VAL A 46 -24.51 9.91 24.11
CA VAL A 46 -24.98 9.62 22.76
C VAL A 46 -23.77 9.30 21.89
N ALA A 47 -23.66 8.04 21.48
CA ALA A 47 -22.59 7.53 20.61
C ALA A 47 -22.90 7.69 19.12
N ASP A 48 -24.19 7.74 18.76
CA ASP A 48 -24.66 7.92 17.38
C ASP A 48 -26.11 8.39 17.37
N THR A 49 -26.49 9.08 16.29
CA THR A 49 -27.88 9.50 16.05
C THR A 49 -28.32 9.08 14.66
N GLN A 50 -29.35 8.25 14.58
CA GLN A 50 -29.86 7.70 13.33
C GLN A 50 -31.31 8.13 13.07
N LYS A 51 -31.69 8.23 11.79
CA LYS A 51 -33.08 8.40 11.39
C LYS A 51 -33.81 7.07 11.45
N LEU A 52 -34.80 6.95 12.33
CA LEU A 52 -35.66 5.79 12.48
C LEU A 52 -36.99 6.02 11.75
N ALA A 53 -37.42 5.07 10.94
CA ALA A 53 -38.65 5.14 10.13
C ALA A 53 -38.81 6.44 9.33
N GLY A 54 -37.68 7.11 9.00
CA GLY A 54 -37.66 8.37 8.24
C GLY A 54 -38.13 9.63 8.98
N GLN A 55 -38.62 9.51 10.21
CA GLN A 55 -39.26 10.61 10.94
C GLN A 55 -38.60 10.88 12.31
N PHE A 56 -38.15 9.84 13.00
CA PHE A 56 -37.65 9.98 14.36
C PHE A 56 -36.11 9.97 14.40
N HIS A 57 -35.55 10.72 15.35
CA HIS A 57 -34.14 10.67 15.64
C HIS A 57 -33.92 9.74 16.85
N GLY A 58 -33.24 8.62 16.60
CA GLY A 58 -32.85 7.66 17.63
C GLY A 58 -31.43 7.95 18.11
N HIS A 59 -31.30 8.36 19.35
CA HIS A 59 -30.02 8.62 20.00
C HIS A 59 -29.53 7.34 20.64
N SER A 60 -28.63 6.63 19.98
CA SER A 60 -28.02 5.39 20.47
C SER A 60 -26.88 5.70 21.41
N GLY A 61 -26.86 5.07 22.58
CA GLY A 61 -25.85 5.36 23.57
C GLY A 61 -26.03 4.61 24.87
N ARG A 62 -25.38 5.10 25.93
CA ARG A 62 -25.34 4.48 27.25
C ARG A 62 -25.72 5.47 28.34
N LEU A 63 -26.58 5.04 29.27
CA LEU A 63 -26.85 5.82 30.48
C LEU A 63 -25.69 5.66 31.46
N GLU A 64 -24.96 6.73 31.70
CA GLU A 64 -23.79 6.75 32.57
C GLU A 64 -24.13 7.01 34.03
N ALA A 65 -25.21 7.82 34.27
CA ALA A 65 -25.65 8.12 35.60
C ALA A 65 -27.16 8.27 35.66
N GLY A 66 -27.75 7.92 36.80
CA GLY A 66 -29.15 8.12 37.12
C GLY A 66 -30.08 7.03 36.58
N VAL A 67 -31.35 7.41 36.46
CA VAL A 67 -32.43 6.61 35.86
C VAL A 67 -33.19 7.52 34.90
N LEU A 68 -33.26 7.15 33.64
CA LEU A 68 -34.00 7.87 32.61
C LEU A 68 -35.34 7.18 32.38
N ARG A 69 -36.43 7.89 32.51
CA ARG A 69 -37.81 7.38 32.36
C ARG A 69 -38.49 8.01 31.15
N ARG A 70 -39.45 7.33 30.60
CA ARG A 70 -40.33 7.88 29.59
C ARG A 70 -41.07 9.09 30.13
N GLY A 71 -40.99 10.21 29.40
CA GLY A 71 -41.59 11.50 29.78
C GLY A 71 -40.69 12.43 30.58
N ASP A 72 -39.49 11.97 30.93
CA ASP A 72 -38.50 12.89 31.56
C ASP A 72 -38.07 13.98 30.58
N THR A 73 -37.76 15.16 31.12
CA THR A 73 -37.21 16.27 30.35
C THR A 73 -35.70 16.24 30.45
N VAL A 74 -35.02 16.26 29.26
CA VAL A 74 -33.58 16.31 29.16
C VAL A 74 -33.12 17.45 28.25
N SER A 75 -31.93 17.96 28.48
CA SER A 75 -31.23 18.88 27.60
C SER A 75 -30.25 18.10 26.72
N GLY A 76 -30.27 18.35 25.40
CA GLY A 76 -29.34 17.73 24.46
C GLY A 76 -28.14 18.65 24.17
N SER A 77 -26.92 18.14 24.35
CA SER A 77 -25.67 18.82 24.04
C SER A 77 -24.90 18.03 22.98
N VAL A 78 -24.81 18.56 21.77
CA VAL A 78 -24.05 17.95 20.67
C VAL A 78 -22.57 18.17 20.90
N ASP A 79 -21.73 17.17 20.55
CA ASP A 79 -20.29 17.35 20.49
C ASP A 79 -19.95 18.40 19.41
N ALA A 80 -19.66 19.60 19.88
CA ALA A 80 -19.44 20.76 19.02
C ALA A 80 -18.21 20.62 18.14
N ALA A 81 -17.15 19.99 18.64
CA ALA A 81 -15.90 19.81 17.89
C ALA A 81 -16.10 18.80 16.74
N ARG A 82 -16.74 17.68 17.03
CA ARG A 82 -17.07 16.66 16.04
C ARG A 82 -18.05 17.20 14.97
N ARG A 83 -19.10 17.90 15.40
CA ARG A 83 -20.06 18.57 14.50
C ARG A 83 -19.37 19.59 13.61
N ALA A 84 -18.52 20.46 14.17
CA ALA A 84 -17.78 21.45 13.38
C ALA A 84 -16.94 20.80 12.30
N ALA A 85 -16.13 19.77 12.63
CA ALA A 85 -15.33 19.06 11.64
C ALA A 85 -16.18 18.40 10.54
N THR A 86 -17.32 17.78 10.91
CA THR A 86 -18.25 17.18 9.94
C THR A 86 -18.85 18.23 8.99
N VAL A 87 -19.22 19.39 9.49
CA VAL A 87 -19.77 20.51 8.71
C VAL A 87 -18.78 21.03 7.66
N LEU A 88 -17.48 21.11 7.99
CA LEU A 88 -16.42 21.48 7.04
C LEU A 88 -16.37 20.48 5.89
N ASN A 89 -16.32 19.19 6.21
CA ASN A 89 -16.27 18.11 5.23
C ASN A 89 -17.51 18.05 4.35
N HIS A 90 -18.71 18.29 4.92
CA HIS A 90 -19.95 18.31 4.15
C HIS A 90 -19.98 19.45 3.14
N SER A 91 -19.64 20.66 3.58
CA SER A 91 -19.61 21.82 2.69
C SER A 91 -18.56 21.66 1.60
N ALA A 92 -17.39 21.12 1.93
CA ALA A 92 -16.35 20.82 0.95
C ALA A 92 -16.80 19.76 -0.07
N THR A 93 -17.67 18.81 0.31
CA THR A 93 -18.22 17.80 -0.62
C THR A 93 -19.00 18.44 -1.76
N HIS A 94 -19.79 19.48 -1.47
CA HIS A 94 -20.53 20.24 -2.50
C HIS A 94 -19.59 21.00 -3.45
N LEU A 95 -18.57 21.67 -2.91
CA LEU A 95 -17.55 22.35 -3.72
C LEU A 95 -16.76 21.36 -4.57
N LEU A 96 -16.43 20.21 -4.03
CA LEU A 96 -15.76 19.12 -4.75
C LEU A 96 -16.63 18.59 -5.90
N HIS A 97 -17.92 18.35 -5.65
CA HIS A 97 -18.84 17.91 -6.69
C HIS A 97 -18.93 18.93 -7.85
N GLY A 98 -19.05 20.23 -7.51
CA GLY A 98 -19.02 21.29 -8.49
C GLY A 98 -17.72 21.32 -9.31
N ALA A 99 -16.56 21.21 -8.63
CA ALA A 99 -15.25 21.19 -9.29
C ALA A 99 -15.06 19.96 -10.22
N LEU A 100 -15.48 18.78 -9.76
CA LEU A 100 -15.46 17.55 -10.56
C LEU A 100 -16.34 17.68 -11.82
N ARG A 101 -17.57 18.16 -11.68
CA ARG A 101 -18.48 18.37 -12.83
C ARG A 101 -17.95 19.43 -13.79
N GLY A 102 -17.40 20.51 -13.26
CA GLY A 102 -16.88 21.61 -14.07
C GLY A 102 -15.59 21.25 -14.84
N LEU A 103 -14.81 20.27 -14.37
CA LEU A 103 -13.59 19.82 -15.04
C LEU A 103 -13.80 18.57 -15.88
N LEU A 104 -14.42 17.54 -15.32
CA LEU A 104 -14.55 16.23 -15.96
C LEU A 104 -15.82 16.10 -16.84
N GLY A 105 -16.79 16.96 -16.62
CA GLY A 105 -18.01 17.03 -17.42
C GLY A 105 -19.30 16.72 -16.64
N THR A 106 -20.45 17.04 -17.24
CA THR A 106 -21.79 16.96 -16.63
C THR A 106 -22.27 15.54 -16.32
N HIS A 107 -21.60 14.51 -16.86
CA HIS A 107 -21.88 13.10 -16.56
C HIS A 107 -21.45 12.69 -15.13
N VAL A 108 -20.62 13.51 -14.48
CA VAL A 108 -20.26 13.30 -13.08
C VAL A 108 -21.49 13.46 -12.21
N ALA A 109 -21.89 12.37 -11.55
CA ALA A 109 -23.02 12.32 -10.64
C ALA A 109 -22.60 11.52 -9.40
N GLN A 110 -23.05 11.93 -8.22
CA GLN A 110 -22.82 11.22 -6.99
C GLN A 110 -23.39 9.80 -7.06
N LYS A 111 -22.58 8.81 -6.68
CA LYS A 111 -22.96 7.39 -6.51
C LYS A 111 -22.92 6.94 -5.06
N GLY A 112 -22.19 7.64 -4.22
CA GLY A 112 -22.11 7.45 -2.79
C GLY A 112 -21.36 8.61 -2.14
N SER A 113 -21.59 8.80 -0.86
CA SER A 113 -20.87 9.80 -0.05
C SER A 113 -20.70 9.28 1.37
N LEU A 114 -19.60 9.68 2.00
CA LEU A 114 -19.39 9.61 3.44
C LEU A 114 -18.85 10.95 3.90
N VAL A 115 -19.52 11.56 4.84
CA VAL A 115 -19.09 12.80 5.47
C VAL A 115 -18.97 12.55 6.96
N ALA A 116 -17.74 12.46 7.43
CA ALA A 116 -17.37 12.17 8.82
C ALA A 116 -16.45 13.28 9.35
N PRO A 117 -16.21 13.37 10.66
CA PRO A 117 -15.36 14.44 11.22
C PRO A 117 -13.91 14.36 10.78
N ASP A 118 -13.43 13.15 10.48
CA ASP A 118 -12.04 12.88 10.10
C ASP A 118 -11.76 13.03 8.61
N ARG A 119 -12.78 12.83 7.75
CA ARG A 119 -12.64 12.90 6.28
C ARG A 119 -13.98 13.00 5.57
N LEU A 120 -13.92 13.36 4.31
CA LEU A 120 -14.99 13.12 3.36
C LEU A 120 -14.57 12.06 2.32
N ARG A 121 -15.55 11.33 1.81
CA ARG A 121 -15.43 10.39 0.70
C ARG A 121 -16.54 10.66 -0.30
N PHE A 122 -16.18 10.75 -1.57
CA PHE A 122 -17.13 11.01 -2.64
C PHE A 122 -16.95 10.01 -3.78
N ASP A 123 -17.98 9.20 -4.02
CA ASP A 123 -18.04 8.23 -5.10
C ASP A 123 -18.85 8.82 -6.24
N PHE A 124 -18.32 8.81 -7.45
CA PHE A 124 -18.95 9.48 -8.60
C PHE A 124 -18.81 8.68 -9.89
N SER A 125 -19.74 8.92 -10.83
CA SER A 125 -19.68 8.32 -12.16
C SER A 125 -18.58 8.96 -13.00
N HIS A 126 -17.58 8.13 -13.38
CA HIS A 126 -16.55 8.49 -14.36
C HIS A 126 -15.86 7.23 -14.87
N PHE A 127 -15.53 7.20 -16.17
CA PHE A 127 -15.09 5.97 -16.83
C PHE A 127 -13.57 5.78 -16.86
N GLN A 128 -12.80 6.83 -16.59
CA GLN A 128 -11.35 6.84 -16.65
C GLN A 128 -10.74 7.17 -15.28
N PRO A 129 -9.50 6.75 -14.98
CA PRO A 129 -8.74 7.28 -13.85
C PRO A 129 -8.60 8.80 -13.99
N VAL A 130 -8.78 9.52 -12.89
CA VAL A 130 -8.51 10.96 -12.84
C VAL A 130 -7.00 11.15 -12.77
N THR A 131 -6.43 11.94 -13.68
CA THR A 131 -4.99 12.15 -13.72
C THR A 131 -4.50 13.01 -12.56
N ALA A 132 -3.19 12.96 -12.28
CA ALA A 132 -2.59 13.77 -11.23
C ALA A 132 -2.78 15.27 -11.48
N GLU A 133 -2.73 15.69 -12.73
CA GLU A 133 -2.95 17.07 -13.16
C GLU A 133 -4.40 17.51 -12.95
N GLU A 134 -5.36 16.63 -13.26
CA GLU A 134 -6.78 16.87 -13.02
C GLU A 134 -7.09 16.95 -11.53
N LEU A 135 -6.52 16.05 -10.71
CA LEU A 135 -6.67 16.09 -9.26
C LEU A 135 -6.10 17.37 -8.66
N ALA A 136 -4.93 17.81 -9.11
CA ALA A 136 -4.35 19.08 -8.68
C ALA A 136 -5.23 20.28 -9.06
N GLU A 137 -5.83 20.26 -10.25
CA GLU A 137 -6.75 21.32 -10.71
C GLU A 137 -8.06 21.32 -9.92
N ILE A 138 -8.63 20.13 -9.61
CA ILE A 138 -9.82 20.00 -8.75
C ILE A 138 -9.54 20.56 -7.36
N GLU A 139 -8.44 20.16 -6.74
CA GLU A 139 -8.01 20.68 -5.42
C GLU A 139 -7.83 22.19 -5.45
N ARG A 140 -7.22 22.73 -6.50
CA ARG A 140 -7.03 24.16 -6.69
C ARG A 140 -8.35 24.93 -6.81
N ARG A 141 -9.34 24.38 -7.57
CA ARG A 141 -10.67 24.98 -7.71
C ARG A 141 -11.42 25.01 -6.39
N VAL A 142 -11.48 23.88 -5.68
CA VAL A 142 -12.15 23.82 -4.37
C VAL A 142 -11.53 24.84 -3.41
N ASN A 143 -10.19 24.89 -3.31
CA ASN A 143 -9.51 25.85 -2.46
C ASN A 143 -9.71 27.31 -2.94
N SER A 144 -9.97 27.55 -4.22
CA SER A 144 -10.32 28.88 -4.72
C SER A 144 -11.70 29.32 -4.21
N GLU A 145 -12.71 28.43 -4.26
CA GLU A 145 -14.04 28.68 -3.72
C GLU A 145 -14.02 28.89 -2.19
N VAL A 146 -13.17 28.12 -1.49
CA VAL A 146 -12.96 28.33 -0.06
C VAL A 146 -12.42 29.74 0.21
N ARG A 147 -11.37 30.16 -0.50
CA ARG A 147 -10.77 31.50 -0.32
C ARG A 147 -11.68 32.63 -0.76
N ALA A 148 -12.58 32.40 -1.69
CA ALA A 148 -13.58 33.39 -2.12
C ALA A 148 -14.58 33.72 -0.99
N ASN A 149 -14.68 32.84 0.01
CA ASN A 149 -15.47 33.08 1.23
C ASN A 149 -16.93 33.46 0.95
N HIS A 150 -17.56 32.73 0.03
CA HIS A 150 -18.97 32.92 -0.32
C HIS A 150 -19.90 32.63 0.86
N PRO A 151 -20.98 33.37 1.04
CA PRO A 151 -22.02 33.01 2.00
C PRO A 151 -22.70 31.70 1.58
N VAL A 152 -23.03 30.85 2.54
CA VAL A 152 -23.86 29.66 2.32
C VAL A 152 -25.31 30.06 2.56
N VAL A 153 -26.12 29.96 1.51
CA VAL A 153 -27.53 30.34 1.54
C VAL A 153 -28.39 29.08 1.52
N ILE A 154 -29.24 28.96 2.52
CA ILE A 154 -30.16 27.84 2.69
C ILE A 154 -31.58 28.34 2.50
N ARG A 155 -32.34 27.72 1.60
CA ARG A 155 -33.74 28.07 1.34
C ARG A 155 -34.60 26.80 1.26
N GLU A 156 -35.83 26.90 1.74
CA GLU A 156 -36.85 25.87 1.52
C GLU A 156 -37.84 26.36 0.46
N MET A 157 -38.02 25.56 -0.57
CA MET A 157 -38.89 25.89 -1.71
C MET A 157 -39.56 24.64 -2.28
N GLY A 158 -40.44 24.83 -3.24
CA GLY A 158 -41.04 23.73 -3.97
C GLY A 158 -39.99 23.00 -4.85
N MET A 159 -40.20 21.71 -5.09
CA MET A 159 -39.27 20.91 -5.92
C MET A 159 -39.09 21.53 -7.33
N GLN A 160 -40.17 21.95 -7.98
CA GLN A 160 -40.07 22.55 -9.31
C GLN A 160 -39.31 23.88 -9.29
N GLU A 161 -39.57 24.73 -8.30
CA GLU A 161 -38.84 25.99 -8.09
C GLU A 161 -37.36 25.78 -7.92
N ALA A 162 -36.98 24.72 -7.16
CA ALA A 162 -35.57 24.35 -6.96
C ALA A 162 -34.88 23.91 -8.23
N MET A 163 -35.56 23.10 -9.06
CA MET A 163 -35.04 22.67 -10.35
C MET A 163 -34.91 23.85 -11.35
N ASP A 164 -35.88 24.76 -11.35
CA ASP A 164 -35.85 25.97 -12.19
C ASP A 164 -34.72 26.92 -11.76
N ALA A 165 -34.38 26.92 -10.47
CA ALA A 165 -33.22 27.62 -9.93
C ALA A 165 -31.86 26.93 -10.20
N GLY A 166 -31.86 25.79 -10.91
CA GLY A 166 -30.67 25.06 -11.29
C GLY A 166 -30.10 24.12 -10.18
N ALA A 167 -30.91 23.81 -9.18
CA ALA A 167 -30.47 22.93 -8.10
C ALA A 167 -30.26 21.49 -8.61
N ILE A 168 -29.14 20.90 -8.23
CA ILE A 168 -28.82 19.51 -8.54
C ILE A 168 -29.45 18.61 -7.48
N ALA A 169 -30.28 17.65 -7.91
CA ALA A 169 -30.80 16.59 -7.05
C ALA A 169 -29.82 15.43 -7.00
N LEU A 170 -29.53 14.92 -5.81
CA LEU A 170 -28.62 13.78 -5.61
C LEU A 170 -29.33 12.48 -5.99
N PHE A 171 -28.60 11.58 -6.62
CA PHE A 171 -29.15 10.31 -7.08
C PHE A 171 -29.53 9.39 -5.92
N GLY A 172 -30.72 8.82 -5.98
CA GLY A 172 -31.18 7.81 -4.99
C GLY A 172 -31.88 8.37 -3.76
N GLU A 173 -31.96 9.68 -3.59
CA GLU A 173 -32.74 10.30 -2.51
C GLU A 173 -34.21 10.50 -2.88
N LYS A 174 -35.09 10.33 -1.88
CA LYS A 174 -36.52 10.60 -2.05
C LYS A 174 -36.82 11.98 -1.52
N TYR A 175 -37.27 12.87 -2.37
CA TYR A 175 -37.62 14.23 -2.03
C TYR A 175 -39.14 14.38 -1.89
N GLY A 176 -39.56 15.20 -0.92
CA GLY A 176 -40.96 15.62 -0.78
C GLY A 176 -41.32 16.78 -1.72
N GLU A 177 -42.53 17.33 -1.55
CA GLU A 177 -42.97 18.50 -2.31
C GLU A 177 -42.17 19.77 -1.99
N ARG A 178 -41.68 19.87 -0.77
CA ARG A 178 -40.76 20.93 -0.31
C ARG A 178 -39.37 20.36 -0.10
N VAL A 179 -38.37 21.07 -0.60
CA VAL A 179 -36.97 20.69 -0.55
C VAL A 179 -36.09 21.80 0.02
N ARG A 180 -35.01 21.40 0.68
CA ARG A 180 -34.01 22.32 1.20
C ARG A 180 -32.89 22.46 0.18
N VAL A 181 -32.73 23.66 -0.37
CA VAL A 181 -31.69 24.04 -1.34
C VAL A 181 -30.55 24.70 -0.59
N VAL A 182 -29.35 24.24 -0.82
CA VAL A 182 -28.11 24.81 -0.29
C VAL A 182 -27.30 25.37 -1.47
N ALA A 183 -27.02 26.66 -1.41
CA ALA A 183 -26.20 27.37 -2.39
C ALA A 183 -24.92 27.89 -1.75
N MET A 184 -23.75 27.60 -2.36
CA MET A 184 -22.44 28.07 -1.94
C MET A 184 -21.52 28.22 -3.17
N GLY A 185 -21.12 29.46 -3.48
CA GLY A 185 -20.41 29.76 -4.72
C GLY A 185 -21.21 29.30 -5.95
N GLU A 186 -20.60 28.51 -6.81
CA GLU A 186 -21.24 27.96 -8.01
C GLU A 186 -22.07 26.67 -7.74
N SER A 187 -21.99 26.11 -6.53
CA SER A 187 -22.75 24.90 -6.18
C SER A 187 -24.13 25.26 -5.68
N VAL A 188 -25.16 24.67 -6.29
CA VAL A 188 -26.58 24.76 -5.86
C VAL A 188 -27.14 23.34 -5.84
N GLU A 189 -27.41 22.80 -4.66
CA GLU A 189 -27.79 21.39 -4.51
C GLU A 189 -28.92 21.19 -3.48
N LEU A 190 -29.70 20.12 -3.68
CA LEU A 190 -30.68 19.68 -2.69
C LEU A 190 -29.93 18.95 -1.57
N CYS A 191 -29.94 19.50 -0.36
CA CYS A 191 -29.22 18.90 0.77
C CYS A 191 -29.89 19.18 2.11
N GLY A 192 -30.12 18.11 2.90
CA GLY A 192 -30.64 18.17 4.27
C GLY A 192 -29.58 18.23 5.36
N GLY A 193 -28.30 18.23 4.99
CA GLY A 193 -27.18 18.17 5.93
C GLY A 193 -26.82 19.48 6.64
N THR A 194 -25.79 19.44 7.44
CA THR A 194 -25.27 20.61 8.18
C THR A 194 -24.11 21.25 7.42
N HIS A 195 -24.08 22.58 7.34
CA HIS A 195 -23.10 23.32 6.53
C HIS A 195 -22.51 24.52 7.30
N VAL A 196 -21.36 24.99 6.82
CA VAL A 196 -20.73 26.24 7.28
C VAL A 196 -21.59 27.44 6.94
N GLY A 197 -21.37 28.55 7.63
CA GLY A 197 -22.01 29.82 7.29
C GLY A 197 -21.38 30.47 6.04
N ARG A 198 -20.10 30.25 5.82
CA ARG A 198 -19.33 30.78 4.69
C ARG A 198 -18.28 29.76 4.24
N THR A 199 -17.99 29.71 2.95
CA THR A 199 -17.02 28.73 2.39
C THR A 199 -15.62 28.86 2.99
N GLY A 200 -15.22 30.05 3.43
CA GLY A 200 -13.92 30.30 4.08
C GLY A 200 -13.73 29.56 5.40
N GLU A 201 -14.80 29.21 6.09
CA GLU A 201 -14.74 28.44 7.34
C GLU A 201 -14.22 27.01 7.13
N ILE A 202 -14.31 26.47 5.91
CA ILE A 202 -13.78 25.13 5.54
C ILE A 202 -12.27 25.04 5.82
N GLY A 203 -11.53 26.15 5.65
CA GLY A 203 -10.08 26.17 5.78
C GLY A 203 -9.38 25.50 4.60
N LEU A 204 -8.34 24.73 4.88
CA LEU A 204 -7.65 23.98 3.82
C LEU A 204 -8.48 22.76 3.39
N PHE A 205 -8.63 22.57 2.07
CA PHE A 205 -9.12 21.34 1.47
C PHE A 205 -7.94 20.59 0.84
N LYS A 206 -7.81 19.29 1.14
CA LYS A 206 -6.72 18.44 0.63
C LYS A 206 -7.25 17.10 0.12
N LEU A 207 -7.04 16.81 -1.17
CA LEU A 207 -7.25 15.47 -1.72
C LEU A 207 -6.16 14.53 -1.23
N VAL A 208 -6.55 13.34 -0.75
CA VAL A 208 -5.62 12.34 -0.20
C VAL A 208 -5.59 11.05 -1.00
N SER A 209 -6.68 10.69 -1.66
CA SER A 209 -6.72 9.50 -2.51
C SER A 209 -7.70 9.63 -3.66
N GLU A 210 -7.43 8.88 -4.74
CA GLU A 210 -8.32 8.65 -5.86
C GLU A 210 -8.19 7.20 -6.32
N GLY A 211 -9.32 6.55 -6.67
CA GLY A 211 -9.29 5.16 -7.13
C GLY A 211 -10.61 4.67 -7.70
N GLY A 212 -10.57 3.52 -8.41
CA GLY A 212 -11.77 2.84 -8.91
C GLY A 212 -12.46 2.05 -7.80
N VAL A 213 -13.79 2.09 -7.77
CA VAL A 213 -14.63 1.28 -6.85
C VAL A 213 -15.32 0.15 -7.60
N SER A 214 -15.90 0.47 -8.76
CA SER A 214 -16.54 -0.47 -9.66
C SER A 214 -16.51 0.07 -11.08
N ALA A 215 -17.02 -0.70 -12.04
CA ALA A 215 -17.07 -0.25 -13.44
C ALA A 215 -17.82 1.08 -13.56
N GLY A 216 -17.14 2.12 -14.06
CA GLY A 216 -17.69 3.45 -14.26
C GLY A 216 -17.91 4.26 -12.98
N VAL A 217 -17.37 3.84 -11.83
CA VAL A 217 -17.43 4.57 -10.56
C VAL A 217 -16.03 4.81 -9.98
N ARG A 218 -15.71 6.06 -9.75
CA ARG A 218 -14.48 6.52 -9.12
C ARG A 218 -14.76 7.03 -7.71
N ARG A 219 -13.76 6.97 -6.85
CA ARG A 219 -13.79 7.45 -5.47
C ARG A 219 -12.67 8.43 -5.25
N VAL A 220 -12.98 9.54 -4.59
CA VAL A 220 -11.99 10.44 -4.01
C VAL A 220 -12.21 10.53 -2.50
N GLU A 221 -11.12 10.66 -1.76
CA GLU A 221 -11.14 11.01 -0.34
C GLU A 221 -10.40 12.33 -0.14
N ALA A 222 -10.92 13.14 0.77
CA ALA A 222 -10.33 14.43 1.09
C ALA A 222 -10.48 14.78 2.57
N LEU A 223 -9.66 15.72 3.00
CA LEU A 223 -9.60 16.27 4.35
C LEU A 223 -9.86 17.77 4.29
N THR A 224 -10.40 18.32 5.38
CA THR A 224 -10.61 19.77 5.53
C THR A 224 -10.06 20.29 6.85
N GLY A 225 -9.90 21.61 6.95
CA GLY A 225 -9.56 22.31 8.18
C GLY A 225 -8.31 21.74 8.86
N GLN A 226 -8.43 21.44 10.16
CA GLN A 226 -7.29 20.96 10.95
C GLN A 226 -6.76 19.60 10.46
N ALA A 227 -7.64 18.67 10.07
CA ALA A 227 -7.21 17.37 9.56
C ALA A 227 -6.35 17.49 8.29
N ALA A 228 -6.69 18.43 7.40
CA ALA A 228 -5.88 18.71 6.20
C ALA A 228 -4.52 19.32 6.56
N LEU A 229 -4.45 20.23 7.53
CA LEU A 229 -3.20 20.82 8.02
C LEU A 229 -2.29 19.76 8.67
N ASP A 230 -2.88 18.89 9.50
CA ASP A 230 -2.14 17.81 10.17
C ASP A 230 -1.57 16.81 9.15
N HIS A 231 -2.34 16.50 8.11
CA HIS A 231 -1.88 15.65 7.00
C HIS A 231 -0.67 16.26 6.28
N VAL A 232 -0.76 17.53 5.87
CA VAL A 232 0.35 18.24 5.22
C VAL A 232 1.58 18.27 6.12
N ALA A 233 1.42 18.60 7.41
CA ALA A 233 2.52 18.61 8.36
C ALA A 233 3.15 17.21 8.55
N GLN A 234 2.37 16.14 8.46
CA GLN A 234 2.87 14.77 8.51
C GLN A 234 3.68 14.42 7.26
N GLU A 235 3.19 14.77 6.06
CA GLU A 235 3.93 14.54 4.81
C GLU A 235 5.25 15.32 4.79
N GLU A 236 5.25 16.57 5.26
CA GLU A 236 6.48 17.35 5.40
C GLU A 236 7.47 16.72 6.39
N ARG A 237 6.99 16.16 7.50
CA ARG A 237 7.85 15.46 8.46
C ARG A 237 8.50 14.23 7.82
N ARG A 238 7.74 13.40 7.10
CA ARG A 238 8.23 12.23 6.37
C ARG A 238 9.29 12.61 5.35
N LEU A 239 9.03 13.67 4.59
CA LEU A 239 9.97 14.17 3.58
C LEU A 239 11.27 14.68 4.24
N ARG A 240 11.18 15.41 5.37
CA ARG A 240 12.36 15.85 6.14
C ARG A 240 13.15 14.67 6.71
N GLU A 241 12.49 13.64 7.19
CA GLU A 241 13.12 12.41 7.66
C GLU A 241 13.89 11.72 6.52
N ALA A 242 13.25 11.53 5.36
CA ALA A 242 13.91 10.98 4.18
C ALA A 242 15.13 11.82 3.73
N ALA A 243 15.00 13.15 3.76
CA ALA A 243 16.10 14.06 3.50
C ALA A 243 17.27 13.86 4.47
N GLY A 244 16.96 13.72 5.76
CA GLY A 244 17.97 13.46 6.80
C GLY A 244 18.73 12.14 6.59
N LEU A 245 18.02 11.06 6.24
CA LEU A 245 18.62 9.77 5.91
C LEU A 245 19.59 9.84 4.71
N LEU A 246 19.27 10.69 3.74
CA LEU A 246 20.11 10.94 2.56
C LEU A 246 21.21 11.99 2.81
N GLY A 247 21.29 12.58 4.02
CA GLY A 247 22.24 13.65 4.34
C GLY A 247 22.00 14.90 3.52
N GLY A 248 20.73 15.29 3.30
CA GLY A 248 20.32 16.41 2.45
C GLY A 248 19.19 17.25 3.02
N THR A 249 18.61 18.05 2.14
CA THR A 249 17.44 18.88 2.37
C THR A 249 16.23 18.31 1.60
N THR A 250 15.03 18.75 1.92
CA THR A 250 13.80 18.32 1.20
C THR A 250 13.85 18.65 -0.29
N ALA A 251 14.60 19.69 -0.67
CA ALA A 251 14.72 20.11 -2.06
C ALA A 251 15.61 19.17 -2.92
N ASP A 252 16.56 18.47 -2.31
CA ASP A 252 17.52 17.61 -3.02
C ASP A 252 17.28 16.10 -2.84
N VAL A 253 16.20 15.70 -2.16
CA VAL A 253 15.86 14.28 -1.89
C VAL A 253 15.82 13.46 -3.17
N ALA A 254 15.13 13.93 -4.19
CA ALA A 254 14.96 13.21 -5.44
C ALA A 254 16.29 12.97 -6.16
N ASP A 255 17.15 14.00 -6.21
CA ASP A 255 18.45 13.91 -6.87
C ASP A 255 19.42 13.01 -6.10
N LYS A 256 19.43 13.10 -4.77
CA LYS A 256 20.25 12.22 -3.92
C LYS A 256 19.80 10.76 -3.98
N LEU A 257 18.49 10.50 -4.02
CA LEU A 257 17.97 9.15 -4.19
C LEU A 257 18.38 8.57 -5.56
N LYS A 258 18.31 9.38 -6.62
CA LYS A 258 18.75 9.00 -7.97
C LYS A 258 20.23 8.65 -8.00
N ALA A 259 21.07 9.52 -7.41
CA ALA A 259 22.50 9.28 -7.30
C ALA A 259 22.83 8.01 -6.49
N LEU A 260 22.07 7.73 -5.41
CA LEU A 260 22.23 6.53 -4.61
C LEU A 260 21.90 5.27 -5.41
N LEU A 261 20.82 5.26 -6.16
CA LEU A 261 20.41 4.13 -7.03
C LEU A 261 21.44 3.89 -8.15
N GLU A 262 21.98 4.94 -8.74
CA GLU A 262 23.04 4.82 -9.75
C GLU A 262 24.35 4.27 -9.14
N ARG A 263 24.70 4.72 -7.93
CA ARG A 263 25.86 4.21 -7.19
C ARG A 263 25.68 2.72 -6.85
N GLN A 264 24.49 2.31 -6.42
CA GLN A 264 24.18 0.91 -6.15
C GLN A 264 24.41 0.06 -7.40
N LYS A 265 23.82 0.42 -8.55
CA LYS A 265 24.00 -0.29 -9.82
C LYS A 265 25.47 -0.38 -10.24
N ARG A 266 26.25 0.67 -10.00
CA ARG A 266 27.69 0.66 -10.30
C ARG A 266 28.44 -0.31 -9.40
N LEU A 267 28.17 -0.30 -8.09
CA LEU A 267 28.81 -1.22 -7.13
C LEU A 267 28.46 -2.69 -7.45
N GLU A 268 27.22 -2.98 -7.81
CA GLU A 268 26.81 -4.32 -8.24
C GLU A 268 27.61 -4.79 -9.45
N ARG A 269 27.80 -3.94 -10.46
CA ARG A 269 28.61 -4.24 -11.63
C ARG A 269 30.09 -4.43 -11.28
N GLU A 270 30.65 -3.61 -10.39
CA GLU A 270 32.03 -3.73 -9.92
C GLU A 270 32.23 -5.08 -9.18
N ILE A 271 31.29 -5.47 -8.33
CA ILE A 271 31.33 -6.78 -7.63
C ILE A 271 31.33 -7.91 -8.65
N GLU A 272 30.43 -7.88 -9.66
CA GLU A 272 30.40 -8.92 -10.70
C GLU A 272 31.72 -8.97 -11.51
N LEU A 273 32.29 -7.81 -11.82
CA LEU A 273 33.57 -7.74 -12.52
C LEU A 273 34.73 -8.30 -11.67
N HIS A 274 34.74 -7.99 -10.38
CA HIS A 274 35.74 -8.53 -9.44
C HIS A 274 35.60 -10.05 -9.28
N LYS A 275 34.40 -10.58 -9.17
CA LYS A 275 34.14 -12.03 -9.15
C LYS A 275 34.63 -12.70 -10.43
N ALA A 276 34.32 -12.13 -11.59
CA ALA A 276 34.77 -12.65 -12.88
C ALA A 276 36.32 -12.66 -13.02
N LYS A 277 37.00 -11.60 -12.55
CA LYS A 277 38.47 -11.53 -12.54
C LYS A 277 39.08 -12.56 -11.58
N ALA A 278 38.54 -12.71 -10.37
CA ALA A 278 38.99 -13.73 -9.42
C ALA A 278 38.83 -15.12 -9.97
N ALA A 279 37.70 -15.44 -10.62
CA ALA A 279 37.50 -16.72 -11.30
C ALA A 279 38.51 -16.96 -12.43
N SER A 280 38.81 -15.90 -13.20
CA SER A 280 39.77 -16.01 -14.31
C SER A 280 41.21 -16.23 -13.84
N GLY A 281 41.67 -15.55 -12.77
CA GLY A 281 42.98 -15.78 -12.18
C GLY A 281 43.13 -17.18 -11.60
N ALA A 282 42.12 -17.61 -10.84
CA ALA A 282 42.13 -18.96 -10.26
C ALA A 282 42.12 -20.08 -11.31
N THR A 283 41.47 -19.86 -12.48
CA THR A 283 41.50 -20.87 -13.57
C THR A 283 42.87 -21.02 -14.22
N ALA A 284 43.65 -19.95 -14.35
CA ALA A 284 45.01 -20.05 -14.92
C ALA A 284 45.93 -20.97 -14.09
N ASP A 285 45.95 -20.76 -12.75
CA ASP A 285 46.70 -21.60 -11.82
C ASP A 285 46.24 -23.07 -11.85
N LEU A 286 44.94 -23.32 -12.08
CA LEU A 286 44.38 -24.66 -12.12
C LEU A 286 44.74 -25.43 -13.42
N VAL A 287 44.95 -24.73 -14.52
CA VAL A 287 45.46 -25.36 -15.76
C VAL A 287 46.85 -25.91 -15.53
N GLU A 288 47.72 -25.22 -14.85
CA GLU A 288 49.08 -25.67 -14.53
C GLU A 288 49.12 -26.83 -13.53
N ARG A 289 48.13 -26.91 -12.65
CA ARG A 289 47.99 -27.96 -11.63
C ARG A 289 47.18 -29.18 -12.10
N ALA A 290 46.75 -29.20 -13.34
CA ALA A 290 45.95 -30.29 -13.85
C ALA A 290 46.77 -31.62 -13.87
N VAL A 291 46.23 -32.66 -13.25
CA VAL A 291 46.86 -34.01 -13.21
C VAL A 291 46.50 -34.76 -14.48
N ASP A 292 47.48 -35.32 -15.16
CA ASP A 292 47.25 -36.16 -16.36
C ASP A 292 47.00 -37.61 -15.92
N ILE A 293 45.88 -38.18 -16.35
CA ILE A 293 45.54 -39.59 -16.12
C ILE A 293 45.09 -40.19 -17.47
N ASP A 294 45.88 -41.01 -18.03
CA ASP A 294 45.66 -41.70 -19.34
C ASP A 294 45.24 -40.70 -20.46
N GLY A 295 45.93 -39.53 -20.51
CA GLY A 295 45.68 -38.50 -21.52
C GLY A 295 44.46 -37.60 -21.23
N VAL A 296 43.85 -37.74 -20.07
CA VAL A 296 42.77 -36.89 -19.59
C VAL A 296 43.28 -35.95 -18.45
N LYS A 297 43.13 -34.65 -18.62
CA LYS A 297 43.50 -33.65 -17.60
C LYS A 297 42.45 -33.57 -16.53
N VAL A 298 42.81 -33.82 -15.29
CA VAL A 298 41.89 -33.78 -14.12
C VAL A 298 42.17 -32.58 -13.26
N VAL A 299 41.15 -31.80 -13.01
CA VAL A 299 41.17 -30.64 -12.10
C VAL A 299 40.09 -30.78 -11.04
N ALA A 300 40.48 -30.76 -9.77
CA ALA A 300 39.56 -30.74 -8.65
C ALA A 300 40.00 -29.64 -7.68
N ALA A 301 39.20 -28.60 -7.51
CA ALA A 301 39.61 -27.45 -6.71
C ALA A 301 38.45 -26.78 -5.98
N ARG A 302 38.76 -26.18 -4.82
CA ARG A 302 37.91 -25.25 -4.12
C ARG A 302 38.30 -23.82 -4.54
N LEU A 303 37.29 -23.04 -4.92
CA LEU A 303 37.42 -21.64 -5.27
C LEU A 303 36.52 -20.83 -4.33
N GLU A 304 37.12 -19.95 -3.52
CA GLU A 304 36.37 -19.17 -2.54
C GLU A 304 35.64 -17.99 -3.19
N GLY A 305 34.45 -17.65 -2.68
CA GLY A 305 33.67 -16.48 -3.10
C GLY A 305 33.03 -16.59 -4.48
N LEU A 306 33.05 -17.75 -5.12
CA LEU A 306 32.38 -17.97 -6.42
C LEU A 306 31.02 -18.67 -6.21
N ASP A 307 30.00 -18.11 -6.84
CA ASP A 307 28.68 -18.71 -6.92
C ASP A 307 28.60 -19.79 -8.01
N ALA A 308 27.49 -20.51 -8.07
CA ALA A 308 27.28 -21.60 -9.03
C ALA A 308 27.42 -21.16 -10.51
N LYS A 309 27.09 -19.91 -10.84
CA LYS A 309 27.23 -19.36 -12.18
C LYS A 309 28.70 -19.13 -12.53
N ALA A 310 29.43 -18.44 -11.64
CA ALA A 310 30.85 -18.19 -11.83
C ALA A 310 31.67 -19.49 -11.87
N LEU A 311 31.32 -20.51 -11.06
CA LEU A 311 31.92 -21.84 -11.11
C LEU A 311 31.66 -22.53 -12.45
N ARG A 312 30.46 -22.40 -13.01
CA ARG A 312 30.12 -22.97 -14.32
C ARG A 312 30.96 -22.34 -15.43
N ASP A 313 31.04 -21.01 -15.45
CA ASP A 313 31.83 -20.26 -16.43
C ASP A 313 33.32 -20.63 -16.33
N ALA A 314 33.84 -20.81 -15.09
CA ALA A 314 35.19 -21.27 -14.83
C ALA A 314 35.42 -22.72 -15.33
N THR A 315 34.45 -23.61 -15.08
CA THR A 315 34.50 -25.02 -15.54
C THR A 315 34.51 -25.09 -17.06
N ASP A 316 33.66 -24.29 -17.75
CA ASP A 316 33.66 -24.27 -19.23
C ASP A 316 34.97 -23.77 -19.81
N ARG A 317 35.58 -22.72 -19.21
CA ARG A 317 36.91 -22.22 -19.63
C ARG A 317 38.00 -23.26 -19.47
N LEU A 318 38.04 -23.92 -18.29
CA LEU A 318 39.04 -25.00 -18.05
C LEU A 318 38.87 -26.15 -19.03
N ARG A 319 37.67 -26.59 -19.34
CA ARG A 319 37.40 -27.63 -20.36
C ARG A 319 37.86 -27.22 -21.74
N GLN A 320 37.65 -25.98 -22.15
CA GLN A 320 38.13 -25.46 -23.44
C GLN A 320 39.65 -25.39 -23.52
N GLN A 321 40.34 -24.95 -22.45
CA GLN A 321 41.80 -24.84 -22.42
C GLN A 321 42.50 -26.19 -22.33
N LEU A 322 41.94 -27.12 -21.55
CA LEU A 322 42.56 -28.44 -21.35
C LEU A 322 42.21 -29.46 -22.43
N GLY A 323 41.16 -29.22 -23.22
CA GLY A 323 40.72 -30.09 -24.32
C GLY A 323 40.06 -31.36 -23.80
N SER A 324 40.82 -32.41 -23.50
CA SER A 324 40.33 -33.64 -22.90
C SER A 324 40.47 -33.57 -21.41
N ALA A 325 39.34 -33.29 -20.72
CA ALA A 325 39.39 -32.93 -19.29
C ALA A 325 38.20 -33.43 -18.48
N VAL A 326 38.44 -33.65 -17.19
CA VAL A 326 37.47 -33.80 -16.11
C VAL A 326 37.74 -32.73 -15.08
N VAL A 327 36.78 -31.83 -14.91
CA VAL A 327 36.89 -30.68 -14.02
C VAL A 327 35.82 -30.78 -12.97
N VAL A 328 36.15 -30.60 -11.70
CA VAL A 328 35.20 -30.36 -10.62
C VAL A 328 35.65 -29.16 -9.80
N LEU A 329 34.77 -28.18 -9.72
CA LEU A 329 34.99 -26.97 -8.91
C LEU A 329 33.95 -26.87 -7.80
N ALA A 330 34.41 -26.47 -6.63
CA ALA A 330 33.58 -26.24 -5.47
C ALA A 330 33.70 -24.76 -5.01
N GLY A 331 32.58 -24.09 -4.81
CA GLY A 331 32.53 -22.75 -4.21
C GLY A 331 31.80 -22.80 -2.87
N ALA A 332 32.39 -22.22 -1.86
CA ALA A 332 31.78 -22.15 -0.53
C ALA A 332 31.31 -20.72 -0.24
N SER A 333 30.06 -20.60 0.23
CA SER A 333 29.46 -19.35 0.70
C SER A 333 28.41 -19.67 1.79
N ASP A 334 28.44 -18.92 2.89
CA ASP A 334 27.44 -19.00 3.97
C ASP A 334 27.20 -20.44 4.51
N GLY A 335 28.28 -21.21 4.64
CA GLY A 335 28.22 -22.59 5.16
C GLY A 335 27.67 -23.63 4.16
N LYS A 336 27.42 -23.23 2.92
CA LYS A 336 26.98 -24.11 1.84
C LYS A 336 28.02 -24.19 0.73
N VAL A 337 28.09 -25.36 0.09
CA VAL A 337 28.97 -25.60 -1.06
C VAL A 337 28.13 -25.71 -2.33
N ALA A 338 28.48 -24.94 -3.34
CA ALA A 338 28.05 -25.16 -4.71
C ALA A 338 29.13 -26.02 -5.44
N LEU A 339 28.70 -27.04 -6.18
CA LEU A 339 29.57 -27.92 -6.98
C LEU A 339 29.21 -27.80 -8.44
N VAL A 340 30.22 -27.70 -9.28
CA VAL A 340 30.08 -27.82 -10.75
C VAL A 340 31.13 -28.80 -11.28
N ALA A 341 30.68 -29.78 -12.06
CA ALA A 341 31.59 -30.67 -12.77
C ALA A 341 31.35 -30.58 -14.27
N GLY A 342 32.44 -30.71 -15.02
CA GLY A 342 32.42 -30.72 -16.47
C GLY A 342 33.36 -31.78 -17.03
N VAL A 343 32.94 -32.43 -18.10
CA VAL A 343 33.69 -33.47 -18.81
C VAL A 343 33.80 -33.10 -20.28
N SER A 344 34.98 -33.27 -20.88
CA SER A 344 35.23 -32.96 -22.29
C SER A 344 36.21 -33.94 -22.96
N GLY A 345 36.26 -33.93 -24.28
CA GLY A 345 37.18 -34.72 -25.10
C GLY A 345 37.01 -36.23 -24.95
N THR A 346 38.11 -36.95 -24.88
CA THR A 346 38.13 -38.42 -24.79
C THR A 346 37.58 -39.00 -23.49
N ALA A 347 37.41 -38.17 -22.48
CA ALA A 347 36.75 -38.56 -21.21
C ALA A 347 35.23 -38.72 -21.36
N MET A 348 34.61 -38.06 -22.37
CA MET A 348 33.19 -38.22 -22.66
C MET A 348 32.87 -39.64 -23.12
N GLY A 349 31.85 -40.22 -22.55
CA GLY A 349 31.47 -41.62 -22.81
C GLY A 349 32.00 -42.60 -21.78
N ARG A 350 33.11 -42.28 -21.10
CA ARG A 350 33.67 -43.09 -20.00
C ARG A 350 33.29 -42.52 -18.64
N ILE A 351 33.21 -41.19 -18.50
CA ILE A 351 32.90 -40.46 -17.28
C ILE A 351 31.73 -39.52 -17.55
N LYS A 352 30.75 -39.53 -16.67
CA LYS A 352 29.61 -38.61 -16.70
C LYS A 352 29.78 -37.58 -15.59
N ALA A 353 29.62 -36.29 -15.92
CA ALA A 353 29.69 -35.19 -14.93
C ALA A 353 28.69 -35.37 -13.79
N GLY A 354 27.49 -35.94 -14.08
CA GLY A 354 26.48 -36.21 -13.04
C GLY A 354 26.94 -37.27 -12.02
N GLU A 355 27.70 -38.30 -12.43
CA GLU A 355 28.25 -39.29 -11.51
C GLU A 355 29.36 -38.69 -10.63
N LEU A 356 30.21 -37.82 -11.22
CA LEU A 356 31.26 -37.12 -10.48
C LEU A 356 30.72 -36.17 -9.44
N VAL A 357 29.70 -35.36 -9.81
CA VAL A 357 29.03 -34.48 -8.84
C VAL A 357 28.33 -35.28 -7.74
N GLY A 358 27.66 -36.39 -8.10
CA GLY A 358 27.03 -37.29 -7.15
C GLY A 358 28.03 -37.90 -6.16
N PHE A 359 29.23 -38.28 -6.63
CA PHE A 359 30.31 -38.77 -5.81
C PHE A 359 30.80 -37.73 -4.79
N VAL A 360 31.06 -36.50 -5.23
CA VAL A 360 31.53 -35.43 -4.36
C VAL A 360 30.41 -34.95 -3.41
N ALA A 361 29.22 -34.66 -3.95
CA ALA A 361 28.10 -34.15 -3.15
C ALA A 361 27.66 -35.15 -2.09
N GLY A 362 27.60 -36.45 -2.40
CA GLY A 362 27.19 -37.47 -1.44
C GLY A 362 28.07 -37.55 -0.22
N ARG A 363 29.37 -37.25 -0.35
CA ARG A 363 30.34 -37.28 0.75
C ARG A 363 30.36 -36.01 1.63
N ILE A 364 29.76 -34.92 1.13
CA ILE A 364 29.59 -33.67 1.88
C ILE A 364 28.14 -33.43 2.32
N GLY A 365 27.33 -34.50 2.40
CA GLY A 365 25.96 -34.45 2.89
C GLY A 365 24.99 -33.75 1.92
N GLY A 366 25.31 -33.74 0.63
CA GLY A 366 24.51 -33.06 -0.37
C GLY A 366 23.99 -33.97 -1.47
N LYS A 367 23.49 -33.35 -2.55
CA LYS A 367 22.98 -34.03 -3.76
C LYS A 367 23.38 -33.23 -4.99
N GLY A 368 23.49 -33.94 -6.12
CA GLY A 368 23.75 -33.29 -7.39
C GLY A 368 23.44 -34.21 -8.57
N GLY A 369 23.43 -33.61 -9.75
CA GLY A 369 23.18 -34.32 -11.01
C GLY A 369 23.19 -33.34 -12.18
N GLY A 370 22.98 -33.87 -13.36
CA GLY A 370 22.97 -33.05 -14.58
C GLY A 370 23.23 -33.88 -15.83
N ARG A 371 23.59 -33.21 -16.90
CA ARG A 371 23.94 -33.85 -18.19
C ARG A 371 25.27 -34.57 -18.10
N PRO A 372 25.57 -35.49 -19.03
CA PRO A 372 26.86 -36.20 -19.04
C PRO A 372 28.08 -35.28 -19.18
N ASP A 373 27.94 -34.14 -19.88
CA ASP A 373 28.99 -33.16 -20.14
C ASP A 373 29.14 -32.11 -19.07
N MET A 374 28.04 -31.79 -18.32
CA MET A 374 27.99 -30.75 -17.31
C MET A 374 26.95 -31.08 -16.23
N ALA A 375 27.35 -31.04 -14.98
CA ALA A 375 26.47 -31.29 -13.84
C ALA A 375 26.71 -30.29 -12.69
N GLN A 376 25.71 -30.13 -11.87
CA GLN A 376 25.75 -29.23 -10.69
C GLN A 376 25.23 -29.96 -9.45
N GLY A 377 25.71 -29.54 -8.31
CA GLY A 377 25.26 -30.07 -7.04
C GLY A 377 25.61 -29.10 -5.89
N GLY A 378 25.40 -29.56 -4.70
CA GLY A 378 25.76 -28.80 -3.51
C GLY A 378 25.80 -29.70 -2.29
N GLY A 379 26.30 -29.13 -1.18
CA GLY A 379 26.39 -29.80 0.09
C GLY A 379 26.69 -28.82 1.20
N GLN A 380 27.14 -29.34 2.33
CA GLN A 380 27.56 -28.52 3.47
C GLN A 380 29.04 -28.20 3.38
N ASP A 381 29.45 -26.98 3.73
CA ASP A 381 30.85 -26.63 3.87
C ASP A 381 31.42 -27.23 5.13
N GLY A 382 32.58 -27.89 4.99
CA GLY A 382 33.24 -28.54 6.10
C GLY A 382 34.59 -29.12 5.69
N PRO A 383 35.36 -29.65 6.67
CA PRO A 383 36.71 -30.17 6.45
C PRO A 383 36.75 -31.34 5.48
N GLY A 384 35.62 -32.02 5.28
CA GLY A 384 35.52 -33.15 4.32
C GLY A 384 35.62 -32.76 2.86
N LEU A 385 35.28 -31.52 2.48
CA LEU A 385 35.29 -31.08 1.08
C LEU A 385 36.68 -31.19 0.43
N GLN A 386 37.71 -30.72 1.12
CA GLN A 386 39.09 -30.77 0.60
C GLN A 386 39.57 -32.20 0.44
N ALA A 387 39.24 -33.09 1.38
CA ALA A 387 39.60 -34.50 1.31
C ALA A 387 38.93 -35.20 0.11
N VAL A 388 37.64 -34.92 -0.10
CA VAL A 388 36.89 -35.50 -1.24
C VAL A 388 37.38 -34.99 -2.59
N LEU A 389 37.71 -33.71 -2.70
CA LEU A 389 38.30 -33.14 -3.91
C LEU A 389 39.67 -33.80 -4.22
N ALA A 390 40.49 -34.13 -3.20
CA ALA A 390 41.76 -34.82 -3.38
C ALA A 390 41.60 -36.27 -3.84
N GLU A 391 40.46 -36.91 -3.61
CA GLU A 391 40.14 -38.26 -4.12
C GLU A 391 39.68 -38.30 -5.57
N VAL A 392 39.30 -37.16 -6.17
CA VAL A 392 38.78 -37.09 -7.55
C VAL A 392 39.73 -37.66 -8.57
N PRO A 393 41.07 -37.42 -8.56
CA PRO A 393 41.97 -38.03 -9.51
C PRO A 393 41.94 -39.55 -9.46
N SER A 394 41.96 -40.14 -8.24
CA SER A 394 41.89 -41.60 -8.07
C SER A 394 40.56 -42.17 -8.53
N TRP A 395 39.44 -41.48 -8.28
CA TRP A 395 38.13 -41.87 -8.77
C TRP A 395 38.08 -41.86 -10.31
N VAL A 396 38.62 -40.80 -10.94
CA VAL A 396 38.72 -40.70 -12.41
C VAL A 396 39.56 -41.83 -12.96
N GLY A 397 40.75 -42.13 -12.38
CA GLY A 397 41.62 -43.23 -12.80
C GLY A 397 40.90 -44.58 -12.78
N SER A 398 40.11 -44.86 -11.74
CA SER A 398 39.33 -46.10 -11.64
C SER A 398 38.26 -46.25 -12.76
N LYS A 399 37.79 -45.15 -13.34
CA LYS A 399 36.80 -45.14 -14.44
C LYS A 399 37.45 -45.18 -15.82
N LEU A 400 38.69 -44.75 -15.93
CA LEU A 400 39.47 -44.77 -17.19
C LEU A 400 40.24 -46.06 -17.42
N SER A 401 40.60 -46.80 -16.36
CA SER A 401 41.23 -48.10 -16.50
C SER A 401 40.27 -49.10 -17.16
N PRO A 402 40.71 -49.84 -18.18
CA PRO A 402 39.89 -50.94 -18.74
C PRO A 402 39.73 -52.01 -17.66
N GLY A 403 38.49 -52.40 -17.37
CA GLY A 403 38.16 -53.53 -16.52
C GLY A 403 38.50 -54.85 -17.25
#